data_6025c985b61e825f9759e0ff187f979c
#
_entry.id   6025c985b61e825f9759e0ff187f979c
#
_cell.length_a   1.000
_cell.length_b   1.000
_cell.length_c   1.000
_cell.angle_alpha   90.00
_cell.angle_beta   90.00
_cell.angle_gamma   90.00
#
_symmetry.space_group_name_H-M   'P 1'
#
loop_
_entity.id
_entity.type
_entity.pdbx_description
1 polymer ?
#
loop_
_entity_poly.entity_id
_entity_poly.type
_entity_poly.pdbx_seq_one_letter_code
_entity_poly.pdbx_strand_id
1 'polypeptide(L)'
;MPEEILYVIKGLSTLWKISVPYLLVLKTIIVQFWWLPLPFYLKHHIDFIYNLFIGDDWDSDKIRKRVVVEIKIPQTIVRPLRAMEAVFASFWGTYDPPSSWKEGHFKGKRILGASFEIAGIDGVPHFFVRLPESNKKLLKAVIYSQYPEVEIVDVPDYTKQVPQDIPNKEWDLWGCDFEMIKSDVYPIKTYESFYEERPDVLSEEKRIDPLSPLFETISLTVPGEQLWFSVFVMPRGPKDTDFFDRARKEVDKLAKRPEKAKGNPLWLDFWNLLVHGKDPSEEAPKEDTFLPPEMKLTTGERDIVAAIERKKSKNVFLCFIKYVYVAKRKVFYNSAKGFGTSFFSQFGTQNLNSTKPWSMTTTKVHSPTFFQARKLYLRKRDLLDNYRTRDPGFDPFPVEGACYHLNTEELATLYHFPSYEGAPSAALKRMETKKGAPPSQLPVE
;
A
#
# COMPACT_ATOMS: atom_id res chain seq x y z
N MET A 1 -38.19 51.67 23.93
CA MET A 1 -37.61 50.39 23.51
C MET A 1 -38.79 49.46 23.22
N PRO A 2 -38.84 48.78 22.10
CA PRO A 2 -39.91 47.84 21.81
C PRO A 2 -39.99 46.77 22.90
N GLU A 3 -41.20 46.42 23.35
CA GLU A 3 -41.42 45.43 24.40
C GLU A 3 -40.79 44.06 24.10
N GLU A 4 -40.67 43.70 22.82
CA GLU A 4 -40.03 42.49 22.36
C GLU A 4 -38.53 42.44 22.75
N ILE A 5 -37.79 43.54 22.70
CA ILE A 5 -36.38 43.60 23.13
C ILE A 5 -36.23 43.37 24.62
N LEU A 6 -37.19 43.85 25.42
CA LEU A 6 -37.21 43.67 26.87
C LEU A 6 -37.50 42.21 27.27
N TYR A 7 -38.34 41.52 26.49
CA TYR A 7 -38.63 40.10 26.67
C TYR A 7 -37.38 39.23 26.32
N VAL A 8 -36.67 39.54 25.26
CA VAL A 8 -35.44 38.84 24.87
C VAL A 8 -34.35 39.02 25.93
N ILE A 9 -34.18 40.25 26.43
CA ILE A 9 -33.19 40.56 27.47
C ILE A 9 -33.51 39.84 28.78
N LYS A 10 -34.81 39.79 29.19
CA LYS A 10 -35.25 39.01 30.35
C LYS A 10 -35.02 37.52 30.16
N GLY A 11 -35.34 36.98 28.97
CA GLY A 11 -35.08 35.58 28.63
C GLY A 11 -33.61 35.22 28.71
N LEU A 12 -32.73 36.04 28.14
CA LEU A 12 -31.26 35.87 28.19
C LEU A 12 -30.73 35.95 29.64
N SER A 13 -31.26 36.91 30.46
CA SER A 13 -30.83 37.01 31.85
C SER A 13 -31.28 35.80 32.71
N THR A 14 -32.43 35.21 32.39
CA THR A 14 -32.92 34.00 33.07
C THR A 14 -32.08 32.78 32.66
N LEU A 15 -31.80 32.63 31.38
CA LEU A 15 -30.90 31.58 30.87
C LEU A 15 -29.48 31.71 31.46
N TRP A 16 -28.96 32.92 31.58
CA TRP A 16 -27.68 33.20 32.23
C TRP A 16 -27.69 32.78 33.71
N LYS A 17 -28.72 33.13 34.46
CA LYS A 17 -28.86 32.76 35.88
C LYS A 17 -28.98 31.25 36.09
N ILE A 18 -29.58 30.54 35.15
CA ILE A 18 -29.70 29.06 35.19
C ILE A 18 -28.36 28.42 34.80
N SER A 19 -27.62 28.97 33.82
CA SER A 19 -26.39 28.38 33.33
C SER A 19 -25.17 28.60 34.24
N VAL A 20 -25.12 29.72 35.00
CA VAL A 20 -23.99 30.04 35.90
C VAL A 20 -23.68 28.92 36.91
N PRO A 21 -24.64 28.34 37.67
CA PRO A 21 -24.32 27.26 38.60
C PRO A 21 -23.77 26.02 37.90
N TYR A 22 -24.26 25.68 36.69
CA TYR A 22 -23.75 24.57 35.94
C TYR A 22 -22.31 24.84 35.41
N LEU A 23 -22.03 26.08 35.00
CA LEU A 23 -20.66 26.51 34.60
C LEU A 23 -19.69 26.48 35.79
N LEU A 24 -20.17 26.84 37.00
CA LEU A 24 -19.34 26.73 38.21
C LEU A 24 -19.04 25.29 38.58
N VAL A 25 -20.04 24.40 38.50
CA VAL A 25 -19.83 22.97 38.70
C VAL A 25 -18.89 22.41 37.66
N LEU A 26 -19.07 22.75 36.37
CA LEU A 26 -18.20 22.33 35.27
C LEU A 26 -16.76 22.82 35.49
N LYS A 27 -16.60 24.11 35.89
CA LYS A 27 -15.28 24.67 36.24
C LYS A 27 -14.63 23.88 37.38
N THR A 28 -15.37 23.54 38.42
CA THR A 28 -14.87 22.77 39.56
C THR A 28 -14.43 21.36 39.11
N ILE A 29 -15.25 20.70 38.30
CA ILE A 29 -14.91 19.40 37.72
C ILE A 29 -13.66 19.49 36.88
N ILE A 30 -13.56 20.47 36.01
CA ILE A 30 -12.38 20.66 35.14
C ILE A 30 -11.13 20.93 35.98
N VAL A 31 -11.21 21.81 36.97
CA VAL A 31 -10.09 22.14 37.86
C VAL A 31 -9.63 20.96 38.71
N GLN A 32 -10.60 20.12 39.16
CA GLN A 32 -10.28 18.99 40.02
C GLN A 32 -9.85 17.74 39.24
N PHE A 33 -10.35 17.55 38.00
CA PHE A 33 -10.14 16.37 37.19
C PHE A 33 -9.37 16.62 35.89
N TRP A 34 -8.76 17.81 35.71
CA TRP A 34 -8.01 18.18 34.50
C TRP A 34 -6.88 17.18 34.16
N TRP A 35 -6.33 16.53 35.16
CA TRP A 35 -5.28 15.52 35.02
C TRP A 35 -5.79 14.16 34.51
N LEU A 36 -7.09 13.90 34.58
CA LEU A 36 -7.68 12.61 34.21
C LEU A 36 -7.55 12.29 32.71
N PRO A 37 -7.75 13.23 31.78
CA PRO A 37 -7.46 13.02 30.36
C PRO A 37 -5.96 13.09 30.02
N LEU A 38 -5.13 13.63 30.93
CA LEU A 38 -3.71 13.83 30.69
C LEU A 38 -2.94 12.53 30.37
N PRO A 39 -3.13 11.39 31.07
CA PRO A 39 -2.47 10.12 30.73
C PRO A 39 -2.84 9.63 29.32
N PHE A 40 -4.09 9.81 28.89
CA PHE A 40 -4.53 9.42 27.55
C PHE A 40 -3.91 10.30 26.47
N TYR A 41 -3.80 11.60 26.72
CA TYR A 41 -3.14 12.55 25.81
C TYR A 41 -1.62 12.34 25.80
N LEU A 42 -0.99 12.21 26.97
CA LEU A 42 0.45 11.98 27.08
C LEU A 42 0.87 10.61 26.54
N LYS A 43 0.02 9.59 26.64
CA LYS A 43 0.35 8.26 26.10
C LYS A 43 0.77 8.34 24.64
N HIS A 44 0.00 9.06 23.83
CA HIS A 44 0.32 9.22 22.40
C HIS A 44 1.68 9.90 22.20
N HIS A 45 1.98 10.95 22.94
CA HIS A 45 3.26 11.66 22.84
C HIS A 45 4.42 10.86 23.43
N ILE A 46 4.20 10.14 24.52
CA ILE A 46 5.20 9.25 25.13
C ILE A 46 5.51 8.10 24.17
N ASP A 47 4.50 7.47 23.59
CA ASP A 47 4.66 6.39 22.60
C ASP A 47 5.39 6.91 21.35
N PHE A 48 5.09 8.15 20.91
CA PHE A 48 5.80 8.79 19.81
C PHE A 48 7.28 9.03 20.12
N ILE A 49 7.58 9.69 21.22
CA ILE A 49 8.96 9.98 21.66
C ILE A 49 9.73 8.69 21.90
N TYR A 50 9.10 7.73 22.57
CA TYR A 50 9.69 6.43 22.86
C TYR A 50 10.03 5.67 21.57
N ASN A 51 9.13 5.60 20.61
CA ASN A 51 9.38 4.96 19.32
C ASN A 51 10.43 5.70 18.50
N LEU A 52 10.52 7.03 18.62
CA LEU A 52 11.53 7.85 17.95
C LEU A 52 12.92 7.54 18.51
N PHE A 53 13.09 7.49 19.84
CA PHE A 53 14.36 7.16 20.47
C PHE A 53 14.78 5.72 20.22
N ILE A 54 13.89 4.75 20.39
CA ILE A 54 14.21 3.34 20.20
C ILE A 54 14.34 2.96 18.74
N GLY A 55 13.47 3.54 17.89
CA GLY A 55 13.60 3.40 16.44
C GLY A 55 14.93 3.93 15.93
N ASP A 56 15.38 5.07 16.47
CA ASP A 56 16.62 5.71 16.05
C ASP A 56 17.86 4.88 16.48
N ASP A 57 17.82 4.22 17.64
CA ASP A 57 18.93 3.41 18.16
C ASP A 57 19.12 2.10 17.36
N TRP A 58 18.04 1.45 16.96
CA TRP A 58 18.12 0.23 16.14
C TRP A 58 18.29 0.53 14.64
N ASP A 59 17.72 1.65 14.19
CA ASP A 59 17.70 2.11 12.79
C ASP A 59 19.05 2.69 12.35
N SER A 60 19.86 3.17 13.32
CA SER A 60 21.07 3.90 13.00
C SER A 60 22.07 3.09 12.17
N ASP A 61 22.23 1.81 12.40
CA ASP A 61 23.27 1.00 11.75
C ASP A 61 22.75 0.13 10.58
N LYS A 62 21.50 -0.37 10.65
CA LYS A 62 20.98 -1.33 9.68
C LYS A 62 20.01 -0.71 8.66
N ILE A 63 19.22 0.28 9.05
CA ILE A 63 18.21 0.89 8.21
C ILE A 63 18.76 2.09 7.45
N ARG A 64 19.68 2.84 8.03
CA ARG A 64 20.29 4.02 7.37
C ARG A 64 21.10 3.67 6.12
N LYS A 65 21.69 2.49 6.05
CA LYS A 65 22.36 2.00 4.84
C LYS A 65 21.37 1.35 3.88
N ARG A 66 20.54 2.16 3.26
CA ARG A 66 19.74 1.71 2.12
C ARG A 66 20.50 1.92 0.83
N VAL A 67 20.48 0.90 -0.01
CA VAL A 67 21.08 0.92 -1.35
C VAL A 67 19.99 0.92 -2.41
N VAL A 68 20.28 1.56 -3.51
CA VAL A 68 19.47 1.49 -4.73
C VAL A 68 20.22 0.65 -5.74
N VAL A 69 19.57 -0.37 -6.26
CA VAL A 69 20.11 -1.20 -7.34
C VAL A 69 19.24 -1.03 -8.57
N GLU A 70 19.87 -0.91 -9.72
CA GLU A 70 19.20 -0.93 -11.00
C GLU A 70 19.29 -2.35 -11.58
N ILE A 71 18.15 -2.84 -12.08
CA ILE A 71 18.06 -4.12 -12.76
C ILE A 71 17.98 -3.83 -14.25
N LYS A 72 19.06 -4.09 -14.96
CA LYS A 72 19.13 -3.94 -16.40
C LYS A 72 18.66 -5.22 -17.08
N ILE A 73 17.73 -5.06 -17.98
CA ILE A 73 17.03 -6.14 -18.65
C ILE A 73 17.61 -6.33 -20.05
N PRO A 74 18.06 -7.54 -20.44
CA PRO A 74 18.50 -7.81 -21.80
C PRO A 74 17.34 -7.83 -22.79
N GLN A 75 17.64 -7.72 -24.09
CA GLN A 75 16.62 -7.68 -25.15
C GLN A 75 15.82 -8.98 -25.32
N THR A 76 16.33 -10.08 -24.84
CA THR A 76 15.84 -11.44 -25.16
C THR A 76 15.20 -12.16 -23.98
N ILE A 77 14.70 -11.42 -22.96
CA ILE A 77 13.96 -12.10 -21.87
C ILE A 77 12.60 -12.57 -22.38
N VAL A 78 12.44 -13.89 -22.37
CA VAL A 78 11.14 -14.56 -22.56
C VAL A 78 10.88 -15.35 -21.27
N ARG A 79 10.24 -14.72 -20.30
CA ARG A 79 9.89 -15.38 -19.03
C ARG A 79 8.44 -15.09 -18.70
N PRO A 80 7.67 -16.09 -18.22
CA PRO A 80 6.31 -15.88 -17.82
C PRO A 80 6.24 -14.95 -16.57
N LEU A 81 5.17 -14.20 -16.44
CA LEU A 81 4.90 -13.33 -15.27
C LEU A 81 4.96 -14.10 -13.94
N ARG A 82 4.68 -15.40 -13.97
CA ARG A 82 4.81 -16.30 -12.82
C ARG A 82 6.25 -16.38 -12.27
N ALA A 83 7.27 -16.10 -13.09
CA ALA A 83 8.64 -16.05 -12.60
C ALA A 83 8.85 -14.90 -11.60
N MET A 84 8.21 -13.73 -11.82
CA MET A 84 8.25 -12.62 -10.86
C MET A 84 7.47 -12.95 -9.59
N GLU A 85 6.38 -13.70 -9.67
CA GLU A 85 5.70 -14.20 -8.47
C GLU A 85 6.63 -15.08 -7.63
N ALA A 86 7.42 -15.96 -8.25
CA ALA A 86 8.42 -16.77 -7.56
C ALA A 86 9.53 -15.90 -6.92
N VAL A 87 9.92 -14.77 -7.56
CA VAL A 87 10.82 -13.79 -6.97
C VAL A 87 10.22 -13.20 -5.70
N PHE A 88 8.98 -12.71 -5.72
CA PHE A 88 8.33 -12.17 -4.52
C PHE A 88 8.12 -13.25 -3.44
N ALA A 89 7.74 -14.46 -3.82
CA ALA A 89 7.59 -15.57 -2.88
C ALA A 89 8.91 -15.88 -2.14
N SER A 90 10.02 -15.88 -2.87
CA SER A 90 11.36 -16.09 -2.29
C SER A 90 11.84 -14.86 -1.50
N PHE A 91 11.50 -13.63 -1.97
CA PHE A 91 11.84 -12.39 -1.26
C PHE A 91 11.10 -12.28 0.08
N TRP A 92 9.94 -12.92 0.24
CA TRP A 92 9.27 -13.02 1.53
C TRP A 92 10.15 -13.65 2.61
N GLY A 93 11.19 -14.40 2.24
CA GLY A 93 12.21 -14.91 3.16
C GLY A 93 13.01 -13.81 3.91
N THR A 94 12.85 -12.52 3.56
CA THR A 94 13.36 -11.38 4.34
C THR A 94 12.54 -11.11 5.61
N TYR A 95 11.45 -11.86 5.82
CA TYR A 95 10.61 -11.76 6.99
C TYR A 95 11.37 -12.13 8.26
N ASP A 96 11.68 -11.13 9.06
CA ASP A 96 12.40 -11.27 10.33
C ASP A 96 11.72 -10.43 11.43
N PRO A 97 10.61 -10.94 11.98
CA PRO A 97 9.89 -10.25 13.04
C PRO A 97 10.67 -10.28 14.36
N PRO A 98 10.39 -9.35 15.29
CA PRO A 98 10.94 -9.43 16.63
C PRO A 98 10.52 -10.74 17.31
N SER A 99 11.50 -11.49 17.83
CA SER A 99 11.27 -12.80 18.46
C SER A 99 10.62 -12.69 19.84
N SER A 100 10.80 -11.54 20.50
CA SER A 100 10.28 -11.26 21.84
C SER A 100 9.81 -9.82 21.96
N TRP A 101 8.92 -9.57 22.93
CA TRP A 101 8.45 -8.22 23.27
C TRP A 101 9.64 -7.28 23.59
N LYS A 102 10.69 -7.79 24.24
CA LYS A 102 11.90 -7.03 24.52
C LYS A 102 12.65 -6.61 23.26
N GLU A 103 12.72 -7.46 22.26
CA GLU A 103 13.35 -7.14 20.97
C GLU A 103 12.60 -6.05 20.22
N GLY A 104 11.27 -6.12 20.20
CA GLY A 104 10.44 -5.12 19.54
C GLY A 104 10.40 -3.78 20.26
N HIS A 105 10.29 -3.78 21.61
CA HIS A 105 10.08 -2.56 22.37
C HIS A 105 11.37 -1.93 22.91
N PHE A 106 12.35 -2.72 23.36
CA PHE A 106 13.59 -2.15 23.89
C PHE A 106 14.71 -2.03 22.87
N LYS A 107 14.79 -2.98 21.91
CA LYS A 107 15.79 -2.92 20.84
C LYS A 107 15.26 -2.27 19.56
N GLY A 108 13.97 -1.97 19.49
CA GLY A 108 13.33 -1.34 18.35
C GLY A 108 13.32 -2.17 17.06
N LYS A 109 13.58 -3.50 17.15
CA LYS A 109 13.63 -4.37 15.97
C LYS A 109 12.31 -4.31 15.20
N ARG A 110 12.39 -4.02 13.91
CA ARG A 110 11.24 -3.94 13.01
C ARG A 110 11.47 -4.76 11.76
N ILE A 111 10.39 -5.18 11.13
CA ILE A 111 10.45 -5.86 9.84
C ILE A 111 10.84 -4.83 8.78
N LEU A 112 11.87 -5.13 7.98
CA LEU A 112 12.38 -4.24 6.96
C LEU A 112 11.65 -4.47 5.63
N GLY A 113 11.28 -3.38 4.98
CA GLY A 113 10.68 -3.38 3.66
C GLY A 113 11.68 -2.99 2.57
N ALA A 114 11.26 -3.22 1.32
CA ALA A 114 11.94 -2.78 0.11
C ALA A 114 10.95 -2.04 -0.80
N SER A 115 11.47 -1.18 -1.66
CA SER A 115 10.69 -0.50 -2.68
C SER A 115 11.09 -1.00 -4.06
N PHE A 116 10.12 -1.51 -4.82
CA PHE A 116 10.27 -1.89 -6.22
C PHE A 116 9.74 -0.76 -7.08
N GLU A 117 10.58 -0.22 -7.96
CA GLU A 117 10.33 1.06 -8.62
C GLU A 117 10.53 0.94 -10.13
N ILE A 118 9.64 1.56 -10.88
CA ILE A 118 9.78 1.77 -12.32
C ILE A 118 9.85 3.28 -12.53
N ALA A 119 10.99 3.76 -13.01
CA ALA A 119 11.19 5.17 -13.29
C ALA A 119 11.39 5.41 -14.79
N GLY A 120 10.49 6.18 -15.39
CA GLY A 120 10.67 6.73 -16.72
C GLY A 120 11.53 7.98 -16.65
N ILE A 121 12.72 7.93 -17.22
CA ILE A 121 13.66 9.04 -17.27
C ILE A 121 13.99 9.30 -18.74
N ASP A 122 13.68 10.50 -19.22
CA ASP A 122 13.91 10.89 -20.62
C ASP A 122 13.36 9.89 -21.65
N GLY A 123 12.17 9.35 -21.40
CA GLY A 123 11.50 8.41 -22.29
C GLY A 123 11.93 6.95 -22.15
N VAL A 124 12.84 6.62 -21.23
CA VAL A 124 13.36 5.28 -21.02
C VAL A 124 12.91 4.74 -19.66
N PRO A 125 12.27 3.57 -19.60
CA PRO A 125 11.92 2.93 -18.33
C PRO A 125 13.15 2.25 -17.70
N HIS A 126 13.36 2.52 -16.42
CA HIS A 126 14.40 1.93 -15.59
C HIS A 126 13.75 1.17 -14.44
N PHE A 127 14.31 0.03 -14.09
CA PHE A 127 13.84 -0.81 -12.99
C PHE A 127 14.80 -0.68 -11.81
N PHE A 128 14.29 -0.13 -10.71
CA PHE A 128 15.07 0.04 -9.49
C PHE A 128 14.49 -0.77 -8.34
N VAL A 129 15.34 -1.18 -7.43
CA VAL A 129 14.94 -1.71 -6.13
C VAL A 129 15.74 -0.99 -5.05
N ARG A 130 15.04 -0.35 -4.11
CA ARG A 130 15.66 0.26 -2.94
C ARG A 130 15.39 -0.61 -1.72
N LEU A 131 16.44 -1.06 -1.08
CA LEU A 131 16.37 -2.01 0.03
C LEU A 131 17.52 -1.80 1.03
N PRO A 132 17.41 -2.35 2.25
CA PRO A 132 18.52 -2.40 3.18
C PRO A 132 19.71 -3.16 2.59
N GLU A 133 20.93 -2.68 2.83
CA GLU A 133 22.15 -3.31 2.31
C GLU A 133 22.28 -4.79 2.74
N SER A 134 21.79 -5.13 3.92
CA SER A 134 21.75 -6.51 4.44
C SER A 134 21.00 -7.48 3.51
N ASN A 135 19.93 -7.03 2.86
CA ASN A 135 19.07 -7.86 2.03
C ASN A 135 19.49 -7.90 0.57
N LYS A 136 20.53 -7.13 0.18
CA LYS A 136 21.01 -7.04 -1.22
C LYS A 136 21.48 -8.39 -1.78
N LYS A 137 22.21 -9.17 -0.99
CA LYS A 137 22.71 -10.50 -1.43
C LYS A 137 21.52 -11.44 -1.69
N LEU A 138 20.52 -11.41 -0.82
CA LEU A 138 19.32 -12.22 -0.99
C LEU A 138 18.55 -11.78 -2.24
N LEU A 139 18.32 -10.48 -2.44
CA LEU A 139 17.65 -9.96 -3.64
C LEU A 139 18.37 -10.44 -4.91
N LYS A 140 19.70 -10.33 -4.96
CA LYS A 140 20.49 -10.81 -6.11
C LYS A 140 20.28 -12.30 -6.36
N ALA A 141 20.37 -13.12 -5.31
CA ALA A 141 20.19 -14.56 -5.42
C ALA A 141 18.79 -14.92 -5.93
N VAL A 142 17.75 -14.26 -5.37
CA VAL A 142 16.35 -14.49 -5.74
C VAL A 142 16.09 -14.06 -7.21
N ILE A 143 16.57 -12.90 -7.63
CA ILE A 143 16.36 -12.45 -9.00
C ILE A 143 17.14 -13.34 -9.98
N TYR A 144 18.41 -13.65 -9.73
CA TYR A 144 19.20 -14.50 -10.63
C TYR A 144 18.67 -15.94 -10.73
N SER A 145 17.97 -16.43 -9.71
CA SER A 145 17.34 -17.76 -9.77
C SER A 145 16.26 -17.86 -10.84
N GLN A 146 15.56 -16.76 -11.12
CA GLN A 146 14.49 -16.70 -12.11
C GLN A 146 14.91 -15.99 -13.40
N TYR A 147 15.80 -15.02 -13.28
CA TYR A 147 16.28 -14.15 -14.37
C TYR A 147 17.81 -14.12 -14.38
N PRO A 148 18.50 -15.19 -14.80
CA PRO A 148 19.96 -15.26 -14.79
C PRO A 148 20.62 -14.29 -15.77
N GLU A 149 19.87 -13.79 -16.73
CA GLU A 149 20.36 -12.93 -17.82
C GLU A 149 20.36 -11.44 -17.49
N VAL A 150 19.74 -11.03 -16.35
CA VAL A 150 19.71 -9.63 -15.94
C VAL A 150 21.03 -9.21 -15.29
N GLU A 151 21.36 -7.92 -15.39
CA GLU A 151 22.48 -7.32 -14.65
C GLU A 151 21.97 -6.46 -13.51
N ILE A 152 22.49 -6.67 -12.28
CA ILE A 152 22.11 -5.89 -11.11
C ILE A 152 23.29 -5.02 -10.68
N VAL A 153 23.15 -3.70 -10.87
CA VAL A 153 24.19 -2.69 -10.64
C VAL A 153 23.78 -1.76 -9.50
N ASP A 154 24.76 -1.40 -8.67
CA ASP A 154 24.56 -0.35 -7.65
C ASP A 154 24.57 1.01 -8.32
N VAL A 155 23.54 1.80 -8.07
CA VAL A 155 23.41 3.14 -8.64
C VAL A 155 23.09 4.17 -7.56
N PRO A 156 23.50 5.44 -7.77
CA PRO A 156 23.01 6.50 -6.92
C PRO A 156 21.49 6.66 -7.06
N ASP A 157 20.87 7.14 -6.00
CA ASP A 157 19.41 7.35 -6.00
C ASP A 157 19.02 8.35 -7.11
N TYR A 158 18.22 7.88 -8.06
CA TYR A 158 17.77 8.68 -9.21
C TYR A 158 16.95 9.90 -8.81
N THR A 159 16.30 9.88 -7.65
CA THR A 159 15.55 11.04 -7.15
C THR A 159 16.44 12.24 -6.80
N LYS A 160 17.75 12.03 -6.70
CA LYS A 160 18.75 13.09 -6.52
C LYS A 160 19.13 13.81 -7.82
N GLN A 161 18.74 13.28 -8.97
CA GLN A 161 18.96 13.91 -10.28
C GLN A 161 18.06 15.14 -10.48
N VAL A 162 16.99 15.27 -9.71
CA VAL A 162 16.12 16.45 -9.72
C VAL A 162 16.36 17.33 -8.50
N PRO A 163 16.07 18.64 -8.57
CA PRO A 163 16.26 19.55 -7.44
C PRO A 163 15.52 19.08 -6.18
N GLN A 164 16.10 19.39 -5.02
CA GLN A 164 15.54 19.00 -3.72
C GLN A 164 14.33 19.87 -3.32
N ASP A 165 14.24 21.08 -3.86
CA ASP A 165 13.30 22.14 -3.49
C ASP A 165 12.09 22.24 -4.44
N ILE A 166 11.70 21.15 -5.10
CA ILE A 166 10.50 21.13 -5.94
C ILE A 166 9.23 21.20 -5.05
N PRO A 167 8.23 22.02 -5.41
CA PRO A 167 8.12 22.85 -6.61
C PRO A 167 8.90 24.16 -6.49
N ASN A 168 9.60 24.53 -7.54
CA ASN A 168 10.35 25.77 -7.64
C ASN A 168 10.04 26.55 -8.95
N LYS A 169 10.87 27.52 -9.33
CA LYS A 169 10.66 28.32 -10.54
C LYS A 169 10.81 27.51 -11.83
N GLU A 170 11.66 26.50 -11.82
CA GLU A 170 12.01 25.70 -13.01
C GLU A 170 11.28 24.37 -13.07
N TRP A 171 10.98 23.75 -11.91
CA TRP A 171 10.41 22.44 -11.80
C TRP A 171 9.07 22.44 -11.07
N ASP A 172 8.21 21.56 -11.48
CA ASP A 172 6.94 21.27 -10.81
C ASP A 172 6.70 19.76 -10.73
N LEU A 173 5.77 19.35 -9.89
CA LEU A 173 5.40 17.96 -9.74
C LEU A 173 3.89 17.79 -9.56
N TRP A 174 3.42 16.60 -9.90
CA TRP A 174 2.13 16.08 -9.51
C TRP A 174 2.31 14.64 -9.04
N GLY A 175 1.55 14.22 -8.06
CA GLY A 175 1.57 12.84 -7.62
C GLY A 175 0.51 12.55 -6.57
N CYS A 176 0.42 11.28 -6.23
CA CYS A 176 -0.47 10.77 -5.19
C CYS A 176 0.00 9.39 -4.73
N ASP A 177 -0.45 9.00 -3.56
CA ASP A 177 -0.49 7.62 -3.14
C ASP A 177 -1.82 7.00 -3.59
N PHE A 178 -1.86 5.67 -3.70
CA PHE A 178 -3.08 4.96 -4.05
C PHE A 178 -3.62 4.22 -2.83
N GLU A 179 -4.94 4.29 -2.64
CA GLU A 179 -5.68 3.53 -1.64
C GLU A 179 -6.61 2.51 -2.30
N MET A 180 -6.96 1.46 -1.58
CA MET A 180 -7.96 0.49 -2.04
C MET A 180 -9.38 1.05 -1.88
N ILE A 181 -10.27 0.76 -2.83
CA ILE A 181 -11.68 1.18 -2.76
C ILE A 181 -12.46 0.34 -1.77
N LYS A 182 -12.23 -0.98 -1.77
CA LYS A 182 -12.81 -1.92 -0.82
C LYS A 182 -11.73 -2.36 0.19
N SER A 183 -12.12 -3.17 1.17
CA SER A 183 -11.15 -3.82 2.06
C SER A 183 -10.07 -4.55 1.26
N ASP A 184 -8.84 -4.50 1.76
CA ASP A 184 -7.68 -5.16 1.16
C ASP A 184 -7.75 -6.70 1.19
N VAL A 185 -8.78 -7.24 1.82
CA VAL A 185 -9.13 -8.67 1.74
C VAL A 185 -9.50 -9.08 0.31
N TYR A 186 -10.18 -8.19 -0.43
CA TYR A 186 -10.52 -8.42 -1.82
C TYR A 186 -9.28 -8.18 -2.71
N PRO A 187 -8.92 -9.15 -3.58
CA PRO A 187 -7.79 -8.95 -4.48
C PRO A 187 -8.11 -7.96 -5.60
N ILE A 188 -7.06 -7.38 -6.18
CA ILE A 188 -7.12 -6.69 -7.46
C ILE A 188 -7.09 -7.72 -8.60
N LYS A 189 -7.37 -7.28 -9.82
CA LYS A 189 -7.24 -8.10 -11.03
C LYS A 189 -5.76 -8.47 -11.21
N THR A 190 -5.46 -9.76 -11.27
CA THR A 190 -4.10 -10.29 -11.39
C THR A 190 -3.75 -10.68 -12.83
N TYR A 191 -2.46 -10.87 -13.11
CA TYR A 191 -1.95 -11.20 -14.44
C TYR A 191 -2.61 -12.44 -15.06
N GLU A 192 -3.13 -13.35 -14.28
CA GLU A 192 -3.86 -14.51 -14.77
C GLU A 192 -5.16 -14.16 -15.49
N SER A 193 -5.70 -12.98 -15.26
CA SER A 193 -6.93 -12.49 -15.89
C SER A 193 -6.70 -11.56 -17.09
N PHE A 194 -5.41 -11.32 -17.47
CA PHE A 194 -5.05 -10.51 -18.62
C PHE A 194 -4.77 -11.40 -19.84
N TYR A 195 -5.83 -11.94 -20.44
CA TYR A 195 -5.76 -12.76 -21.65
C TYR A 195 -6.62 -12.16 -22.76
N GLU A 196 -6.19 -12.33 -24.01
CA GLU A 196 -7.11 -12.27 -25.15
C GLU A 196 -7.88 -13.59 -25.25
N GLU A 197 -9.16 -13.55 -24.99
CA GLU A 197 -10.06 -14.68 -25.27
C GLU A 197 -10.27 -14.80 -26.79
N ARG A 198 -9.41 -15.57 -27.45
CA ARG A 198 -9.67 -16.03 -28.82
C ARG A 198 -9.75 -17.55 -28.82
N PRO A 199 -10.89 -18.13 -29.26
CA PRO A 199 -11.13 -19.58 -29.21
C PRO A 199 -10.17 -20.38 -30.12
N ASP A 200 -9.47 -19.75 -31.06
CA ASP A 200 -8.69 -20.43 -32.10
C ASP A 200 -7.19 -20.58 -31.79
N VAL A 201 -6.71 -20.11 -30.64
CA VAL A 201 -5.27 -20.14 -30.32
C VAL A 201 -5.05 -20.86 -29.01
N LEU A 202 -4.64 -22.13 -29.12
CA LEU A 202 -4.20 -23.01 -28.03
C LEU A 202 -2.83 -22.61 -27.42
N SER A 203 -2.28 -21.44 -27.75
CA SER A 203 -0.94 -21.05 -27.31
C SER A 203 -0.98 -20.00 -26.20
N GLU A 204 -0.10 -20.18 -25.23
CA GLU A 204 0.23 -19.23 -24.15
C GLU A 204 0.68 -17.84 -24.67
N GLU A 205 0.69 -17.63 -25.98
CA GLU A 205 1.40 -16.58 -26.72
C GLU A 205 0.67 -15.23 -26.78
N LYS A 206 -0.55 -15.10 -26.23
CA LYS A 206 -1.26 -13.81 -26.28
C LYS A 206 -1.70 -13.33 -24.91
N ARG A 207 -0.78 -13.29 -23.98
CA ARG A 207 -0.96 -12.57 -22.73
C ARG A 207 -0.73 -11.10 -22.94
N ILE A 208 -1.69 -10.29 -22.59
CA ILE A 208 -1.52 -8.83 -22.55
C ILE A 208 -0.67 -8.50 -21.34
N ASP A 209 0.49 -7.90 -21.58
CA ASP A 209 1.34 -7.42 -20.49
C ASP A 209 0.67 -6.23 -19.79
N PRO A 210 0.30 -6.34 -18.50
CA PRO A 210 -0.37 -5.27 -17.77
C PRO A 210 0.48 -4.01 -17.59
N LEU A 211 1.81 -4.08 -17.78
CA LEU A 211 2.70 -2.91 -17.71
C LEU A 211 2.83 -2.16 -19.05
N SER A 212 2.37 -2.75 -20.17
CA SER A 212 2.47 -2.11 -21.49
C SER A 212 1.95 -0.67 -21.53
N PRO A 213 0.79 -0.32 -20.94
CA PRO A 213 0.33 1.07 -20.93
C PRO A 213 1.25 2.03 -20.15
N LEU A 214 1.93 1.53 -19.11
CA LEU A 214 2.92 2.32 -18.38
C LEU A 214 4.16 2.59 -19.24
N PHE A 215 4.66 1.57 -19.93
CA PHE A 215 5.83 1.72 -20.81
C PHE A 215 5.54 2.63 -21.99
N GLU A 216 4.35 2.51 -22.61
CA GLU A 216 3.91 3.45 -23.65
C GLU A 216 3.86 4.88 -23.12
N THR A 217 3.29 5.08 -21.93
CA THR A 217 3.25 6.39 -21.30
C THR A 217 4.65 6.95 -21.05
N ILE A 218 5.58 6.12 -20.59
CA ILE A 218 6.98 6.51 -20.39
C ILE A 218 7.63 6.89 -21.70
N SER A 219 7.40 6.14 -22.79
CA SER A 219 7.98 6.40 -24.10
C SER A 219 7.55 7.74 -24.70
N LEU A 220 6.39 8.23 -24.31
CA LEU A 220 5.86 9.53 -24.75
C LEU A 220 6.44 10.71 -23.96
N THR A 221 7.17 10.47 -22.85
CA THR A 221 7.78 11.56 -22.09
C THR A 221 8.96 12.16 -22.82
N VAL A 222 9.10 13.48 -22.74
CA VAL A 222 10.18 14.22 -23.40
C VAL A 222 11.31 14.53 -22.41
N PRO A 223 12.52 14.89 -22.91
CA PRO A 223 13.63 15.26 -22.04
C PRO A 223 13.27 16.38 -21.05
N GLY A 224 13.51 16.12 -19.78
CA GLY A 224 13.10 17.01 -18.67
C GLY A 224 11.77 16.64 -18.01
N GLU A 225 11.14 15.56 -18.44
CA GLU A 225 10.01 14.90 -17.78
C GLU A 225 10.47 13.58 -17.17
N GLN A 226 10.00 13.29 -15.98
CA GLN A 226 10.23 12.01 -15.31
C GLN A 226 8.92 11.50 -14.71
N LEU A 227 8.72 10.21 -14.80
CA LEU A 227 7.55 9.52 -14.29
C LEU A 227 8.02 8.40 -13.37
N TRP A 228 7.64 8.48 -12.10
CA TRP A 228 8.07 7.53 -11.09
C TRP A 228 6.89 6.75 -10.53
N PHE A 229 7.01 5.45 -10.59
CA PHE A 229 6.08 4.51 -9.99
C PHE A 229 6.84 3.66 -8.97
N SER A 230 6.27 3.48 -7.79
CA SER A 230 6.90 2.76 -6.69
C SER A 230 5.87 1.92 -5.96
N VAL A 231 6.22 0.66 -5.73
CA VAL A 231 5.50 -0.26 -4.85
C VAL A 231 6.42 -0.61 -3.70
N PHE A 232 6.11 -0.11 -2.52
CA PHE A 232 6.78 -0.55 -1.31
C PHE A 232 6.19 -1.87 -0.84
N VAL A 233 7.04 -2.79 -0.40
CA VAL A 233 6.66 -4.11 0.07
C VAL A 233 7.36 -4.42 1.39
N MET A 234 6.60 -4.88 2.37
CA MET A 234 7.10 -5.33 3.67
C MET A 234 6.45 -6.67 3.98
N PRO A 235 7.21 -7.77 4.12
CA PRO A 235 6.64 -9.08 4.37
C PRO A 235 5.88 -9.10 5.69
N ARG A 236 4.74 -9.80 5.72
CA ARG A 236 3.89 -9.95 6.91
C ARG A 236 3.54 -11.41 7.13
N GLY A 237 3.64 -11.82 8.40
CA GLY A 237 3.21 -13.15 8.84
C GLY A 237 1.83 -13.10 9.51
N PRO A 238 1.20 -14.26 9.75
CA PRO A 238 -0.11 -14.33 10.40
C PRO A 238 -0.18 -13.74 11.80
N LYS A 239 0.98 -13.60 12.48
CA LYS A 239 1.07 -13.03 13.84
C LYS A 239 1.19 -11.50 13.85
N ASP A 240 1.60 -10.89 12.74
CA ASP A 240 1.91 -9.46 12.67
C ASP A 240 0.80 -8.66 12.00
N THR A 241 -0.24 -9.31 11.54
CA THR A 241 -1.36 -8.66 10.85
C THR A 241 -2.68 -9.35 11.14
N ASP A 242 -3.74 -8.56 11.20
CA ASP A 242 -5.12 -9.00 11.31
C ASP A 242 -5.73 -9.42 9.95
N PHE A 243 -4.98 -9.29 8.86
CA PHE A 243 -5.43 -9.58 7.49
C PHE A 243 -6.07 -10.97 7.37
N PHE A 244 -5.42 -12.00 7.91
CA PHE A 244 -5.89 -13.39 7.80
C PHE A 244 -7.21 -13.61 8.54
N ASP A 245 -7.38 -12.95 9.69
CA ASP A 245 -8.62 -13.02 10.48
C ASP A 245 -9.74 -12.23 9.80
N ARG A 246 -9.43 -11.06 9.23
CA ARG A 246 -10.39 -10.28 8.43
C ARG A 246 -10.83 -11.04 7.19
N ALA A 247 -9.88 -11.70 6.50
CA ALA A 247 -10.17 -12.51 5.32
C ALA A 247 -11.08 -13.70 5.67
N ARG A 248 -10.82 -14.36 6.80
CA ARG A 248 -11.68 -15.47 7.27
C ARG A 248 -13.10 -15.00 7.57
N LYS A 249 -13.23 -13.90 8.33
CA LYS A 249 -14.53 -13.32 8.67
C LYS A 249 -15.33 -12.92 7.43
N GLU A 250 -14.65 -12.34 6.44
CA GLU A 250 -15.31 -11.91 5.20
C GLU A 250 -15.77 -13.11 4.37
N VAL A 251 -14.97 -14.18 4.29
CA VAL A 251 -15.37 -15.43 3.66
C VAL A 251 -16.57 -16.05 4.39
N ASP A 252 -16.54 -16.14 5.73
CA ASP A 252 -17.64 -16.70 6.52
C ASP A 252 -18.92 -15.88 6.35
N LYS A 253 -18.81 -14.55 6.29
CA LYS A 253 -19.93 -13.64 6.03
C LYS A 253 -20.53 -13.84 4.63
N LEU A 254 -19.69 -13.87 3.59
CA LEU A 254 -20.14 -14.12 2.21
C LEU A 254 -20.76 -15.51 2.07
N ALA A 255 -20.12 -16.53 2.66
CA ALA A 255 -20.63 -17.91 2.67
C ALA A 255 -21.85 -18.10 3.57
N LYS A 256 -22.35 -17.05 4.22
CA LYS A 256 -23.48 -17.11 5.16
C LYS A 256 -23.29 -18.21 6.23
N ARG A 257 -22.05 -18.47 6.61
CA ARG A 257 -21.73 -19.38 7.70
C ARG A 257 -22.18 -18.73 9.02
N PRO A 258 -22.83 -19.47 9.92
CA PRO A 258 -23.21 -18.93 11.22
C PRO A 258 -21.93 -18.47 11.95
N GLU A 259 -21.91 -17.21 12.37
CA GLU A 259 -20.86 -16.74 13.26
C GLU A 259 -20.86 -17.64 14.49
N LYS A 260 -19.70 -18.23 14.82
CA LYS A 260 -19.54 -18.88 16.13
C LYS A 260 -19.86 -17.82 17.15
N ALA A 261 -21.00 -17.99 17.83
CA ALA A 261 -21.38 -17.13 18.91
C ALA A 261 -20.15 -16.98 19.82
N LYS A 262 -19.64 -15.77 19.97
CA LYS A 262 -18.67 -15.47 21.03
C LYS A 262 -19.40 -15.83 22.29
N GLY A 263 -19.03 -16.95 22.92
CA GLY A 263 -19.58 -17.30 24.21
C GLY A 263 -19.45 -16.08 25.09
N ASN A 264 -20.55 -15.62 25.61
CA ASN A 264 -20.52 -14.54 26.59
C ASN A 264 -19.54 -14.95 27.70
N PRO A 265 -18.80 -14.03 28.28
CA PRO A 265 -17.97 -14.39 29.43
C PRO A 265 -18.87 -15.04 30.49
N LEU A 266 -18.45 -16.19 31.02
CA LEU A 266 -19.18 -17.04 31.97
C LEU A 266 -19.95 -16.26 33.06
N TRP A 267 -19.42 -15.11 33.49
CA TRP A 267 -20.06 -14.25 34.48
C TRP A 267 -21.32 -13.53 33.93
N LEU A 268 -21.36 -13.23 32.62
CA LEU A 268 -22.48 -12.57 31.95
C LEU A 268 -23.61 -13.59 31.72
N ASP A 269 -23.27 -14.82 31.37
CA ASP A 269 -24.24 -15.92 31.22
C ASP A 269 -24.82 -16.29 32.59
N PHE A 270 -23.97 -16.32 33.62
CA PHE A 270 -24.44 -16.50 35.02
C PHE A 270 -25.35 -15.36 35.45
N TRP A 271 -25.03 -14.10 35.10
CA TRP A 271 -25.86 -12.94 35.44
C TRP A 271 -27.20 -12.96 34.70
N ASN A 272 -27.21 -13.32 33.42
CA ASN A 272 -28.43 -13.46 32.63
C ASN A 272 -29.32 -14.59 33.14
N LEU A 273 -28.76 -15.70 33.57
CA LEU A 273 -29.47 -16.79 34.20
C LEU A 273 -30.12 -16.33 35.54
N LEU A 274 -29.41 -15.55 36.33
CA LEU A 274 -29.83 -15.09 37.66
C LEU A 274 -30.89 -14.00 37.59
N VAL A 275 -30.83 -13.12 36.60
CA VAL A 275 -31.75 -11.97 36.48
C VAL A 275 -32.95 -12.29 35.60
N HIS A 276 -32.81 -13.12 34.57
CA HIS A 276 -33.84 -13.33 33.54
C HIS A 276 -34.42 -14.75 33.54
N GLY A 277 -33.81 -15.67 34.29
CA GLY A 277 -34.30 -17.07 34.40
C GLY A 277 -34.35 -17.85 33.08
N LYS A 278 -33.68 -17.34 32.02
CA LYS A 278 -33.62 -17.95 30.69
C LYS A 278 -32.24 -18.49 30.42
N ASP A 279 -32.21 -19.75 30.00
CA ASP A 279 -30.97 -20.38 29.53
C ASP A 279 -30.59 -19.77 28.20
N PRO A 280 -29.35 -19.21 28.02
CA PRO A 280 -28.91 -18.59 26.78
C PRO A 280 -28.86 -19.55 25.57
N SER A 281 -29.02 -20.85 25.81
CA SER A 281 -28.98 -21.87 24.78
C SER A 281 -30.27 -22.00 23.95
N GLU A 282 -31.37 -21.31 24.32
CA GLU A 282 -32.67 -21.52 23.65
C GLU A 282 -33.02 -20.54 22.53
N GLU A 283 -32.21 -19.51 22.25
CA GLU A 283 -32.55 -18.50 21.23
C GLU A 283 -31.51 -18.40 20.08
N ALA A 284 -31.05 -19.50 19.55
CA ALA A 284 -30.54 -19.50 18.19
C ALA A 284 -31.67 -19.98 17.26
N PRO A 285 -32.18 -19.18 16.33
CA PRO A 285 -33.07 -19.70 15.31
C PRO A 285 -32.28 -20.72 14.49
N LYS A 286 -32.59 -21.99 14.71
CA LYS A 286 -32.20 -23.06 13.79
C LYS A 286 -32.98 -22.81 12.50
N GLU A 287 -32.41 -22.04 11.58
CA GLU A 287 -32.84 -22.13 10.20
C GLU A 287 -32.54 -23.57 9.74
N ASP A 288 -33.59 -24.38 9.77
CA ASP A 288 -33.61 -25.68 9.10
C ASP A 288 -33.42 -25.47 7.60
N THR A 289 -32.20 -25.37 7.19
CA THR A 289 -31.85 -25.27 5.78
C THR A 289 -31.22 -26.57 5.36
N PHE A 290 -32.00 -27.37 4.62
CA PHE A 290 -31.61 -28.63 3.99
C PHE A 290 -30.43 -28.51 3.02
N LEU A 291 -30.06 -27.27 2.63
CA LEU A 291 -28.99 -26.99 1.69
C LEU A 291 -27.77 -26.45 2.42
N PRO A 292 -26.58 -27.00 2.17
CA PRO A 292 -25.33 -26.41 2.66
C PRO A 292 -25.23 -24.93 2.29
N PRO A 293 -24.71 -24.05 3.16
CA PRO A 293 -24.59 -22.61 2.90
C PRO A 293 -23.89 -22.29 1.56
N GLU A 294 -22.95 -23.13 1.15
CA GLU A 294 -22.20 -23.01 -0.10
C GLU A 294 -23.04 -23.20 -1.37
N MET A 295 -24.15 -23.94 -1.29
CA MET A 295 -25.08 -24.10 -2.41
C MET A 295 -26.01 -22.88 -2.62
N LYS A 296 -26.12 -22.01 -1.65
CA LYS A 296 -26.93 -20.78 -1.73
C LYS A 296 -26.20 -19.61 -2.40
N LEU A 297 -24.90 -19.76 -2.66
CA LEU A 297 -24.09 -18.73 -3.29
C LEU A 297 -24.36 -18.65 -4.79
N THR A 298 -24.51 -17.45 -5.29
CA THR A 298 -24.49 -17.18 -6.74
C THR A 298 -23.10 -17.49 -7.32
N THR A 299 -23.00 -17.68 -8.63
CA THR A 299 -21.71 -17.93 -9.29
C THR A 299 -20.72 -16.79 -8.98
N GLY A 300 -21.15 -15.53 -9.07
CA GLY A 300 -20.29 -14.39 -8.77
C GLY A 300 -19.82 -14.32 -7.31
N GLU A 301 -20.66 -14.70 -6.35
CA GLU A 301 -20.27 -14.79 -4.93
C GLU A 301 -19.24 -15.91 -4.69
N ARG A 302 -19.37 -17.05 -5.38
CA ARG A 302 -18.38 -18.13 -5.33
C ARG A 302 -17.03 -17.70 -5.88
N ASP A 303 -17.03 -16.97 -6.99
CA ASP A 303 -15.80 -16.45 -7.60
C ASP A 303 -15.10 -15.46 -6.65
N ILE A 304 -15.85 -14.61 -5.96
CA ILE A 304 -15.31 -13.68 -4.97
C ILE A 304 -14.69 -14.43 -3.80
N VAL A 305 -15.41 -15.43 -3.23
CA VAL A 305 -14.90 -16.25 -2.12
C VAL A 305 -13.63 -16.99 -2.54
N ALA A 306 -13.64 -17.61 -3.71
CA ALA A 306 -12.46 -18.29 -4.25
C ALA A 306 -11.26 -17.34 -4.43
N ALA A 307 -11.50 -16.13 -4.91
CA ALA A 307 -10.47 -15.12 -5.07
C ALA A 307 -9.86 -14.67 -3.72
N ILE A 308 -10.69 -14.48 -2.68
CA ILE A 308 -10.22 -14.15 -1.33
C ILE A 308 -9.41 -15.32 -0.73
N GLU A 309 -9.90 -16.55 -0.86
CA GLU A 309 -9.18 -17.71 -0.36
C GLU A 309 -7.85 -17.93 -1.09
N ARG A 310 -7.81 -17.72 -2.40
CA ARG A 310 -6.58 -17.73 -3.18
C ARG A 310 -5.61 -16.64 -2.71
N LYS A 311 -6.09 -15.42 -2.46
CA LYS A 311 -5.25 -14.35 -1.92
C LYS A 311 -4.64 -14.74 -0.57
N LYS A 312 -5.44 -15.29 0.34
CA LYS A 312 -5.02 -15.72 1.67
C LYS A 312 -4.04 -16.89 1.66
N SER A 313 -4.09 -17.76 0.64
CA SER A 313 -3.23 -18.95 0.54
C SER A 313 -1.78 -18.62 0.16
N LYS A 314 -1.51 -17.42 -0.33
CA LYS A 314 -0.17 -16.97 -0.76
C LYS A 314 0.50 -16.08 0.29
N ASN A 315 1.82 -15.91 0.17
CA ASN A 315 2.58 -15.00 1.00
C ASN A 315 2.08 -13.56 0.82
N VAL A 316 1.92 -12.84 1.92
CA VAL A 316 1.31 -11.50 1.97
C VAL A 316 2.34 -10.47 2.41
N PHE A 317 2.26 -9.30 1.80
CA PHE A 317 3.08 -8.14 2.11
C PHE A 317 2.17 -6.96 2.47
N LEU A 318 2.62 -6.16 3.41
CA LEU A 318 2.07 -4.82 3.61
C LEU A 318 2.69 -3.91 2.56
N CYS A 319 1.82 -3.27 1.79
CA CYS A 319 2.22 -2.51 0.61
C CYS A 319 1.61 -1.12 0.61
N PHE A 320 2.27 -0.21 -0.08
CA PHE A 320 1.66 1.01 -0.56
C PHE A 320 2.25 1.38 -1.92
N ILE A 321 1.45 2.06 -2.73
CA ILE A 321 1.79 2.42 -4.09
C ILE A 321 1.86 3.93 -4.18
N LYS A 322 2.94 4.43 -4.79
CA LYS A 322 3.15 5.84 -5.07
C LYS A 322 3.35 6.08 -6.56
N TYR A 323 2.80 7.18 -7.02
CA TYR A 323 3.01 7.66 -8.38
C TYR A 323 3.36 9.15 -8.33
N VAL A 324 4.47 9.52 -8.99
CA VAL A 324 4.93 10.90 -9.06
C VAL A 324 5.36 11.22 -10.49
N TYR A 325 4.83 12.29 -11.01
CA TYR A 325 5.27 12.92 -12.26
C TYR A 325 6.01 14.21 -11.90
N VAL A 326 7.26 14.30 -12.33
CA VAL A 326 8.14 15.46 -12.10
C VAL A 326 8.59 15.98 -13.46
N ALA A 327 8.46 17.29 -13.69
CA ALA A 327 8.88 17.88 -14.96
C ALA A 327 9.35 19.32 -14.81
N LYS A 328 10.20 19.75 -15.74
CA LYS A 328 10.49 21.17 -15.92
C LYS A 328 9.23 21.91 -16.32
N ARG A 329 8.96 23.09 -15.75
CA ARG A 329 7.73 23.88 -16.04
C ARG A 329 7.50 24.14 -17.51
N LYS A 330 8.56 24.21 -18.32
CA LYS A 330 8.47 24.45 -19.77
C LYS A 330 7.79 23.30 -20.52
N VAL A 331 7.97 22.06 -20.03
CA VAL A 331 7.44 20.83 -20.64
C VAL A 331 6.36 20.18 -19.74
N PHE A 332 5.99 20.80 -18.64
CA PHE A 332 5.05 20.23 -17.69
C PHE A 332 3.67 20.02 -18.31
N TYR A 333 3.28 18.77 -18.44
CA TYR A 333 2.02 18.34 -19.04
C TYR A 333 0.94 18.13 -17.97
N ASN A 334 -0.04 19.03 -17.93
CA ASN A 334 -1.10 18.97 -16.91
C ASN A 334 -1.94 17.70 -16.94
N SER A 335 -2.12 17.08 -18.11
CA SER A 335 -2.88 15.84 -18.25
C SER A 335 -2.13 14.59 -17.78
N ALA A 336 -0.84 14.69 -17.46
CA ALA A 336 -0.05 13.61 -16.86
C ALA A 336 -0.66 13.10 -15.53
N LYS A 337 -1.52 13.89 -14.89
CA LYS A 337 -2.35 13.46 -13.75
C LYS A 337 -3.17 12.22 -14.05
N GLY A 338 -3.64 12.09 -15.29
CA GLY A 338 -4.43 10.97 -15.76
C GLY A 338 -3.64 9.68 -15.97
N PHE A 339 -2.34 9.76 -16.19
CA PHE A 339 -1.53 8.59 -16.52
C PHE A 339 -1.54 7.54 -15.40
N GLY A 340 -1.25 7.95 -14.17
CA GLY A 340 -1.30 7.05 -13.03
C GLY A 340 -2.69 6.48 -12.78
N THR A 341 -3.73 7.31 -12.84
CA THR A 341 -5.12 6.86 -12.64
C THR A 341 -5.56 5.89 -13.74
N SER A 342 -5.23 6.18 -14.99
CA SER A 342 -5.53 5.31 -16.13
C SER A 342 -4.81 3.96 -16.02
N PHE A 343 -3.53 3.99 -15.70
CA PHE A 343 -2.75 2.78 -15.50
C PHE A 343 -3.34 1.88 -14.43
N PHE A 344 -3.69 2.45 -13.26
CA PHE A 344 -4.23 1.66 -12.16
C PHE A 344 -5.67 1.20 -12.37
N SER A 345 -6.46 1.88 -13.20
CA SER A 345 -7.87 1.51 -13.44
C SER A 345 -8.03 0.13 -14.07
N GLN A 346 -7.04 -0.34 -14.84
CA GLN A 346 -7.08 -1.66 -15.49
C GLN A 346 -7.02 -2.84 -14.50
N PHE A 347 -6.46 -2.62 -13.30
CA PHE A 347 -6.39 -3.64 -12.25
C PHE A 347 -7.67 -3.71 -11.42
N GLY A 348 -8.61 -2.81 -11.65
CA GLY A 348 -9.88 -2.76 -10.96
C GLY A 348 -10.95 -3.59 -11.63
N THR A 349 -11.77 -4.27 -10.82
CA THR A 349 -13.02 -4.89 -11.26
C THR A 349 -14.14 -4.54 -10.29
N GLN A 350 -15.38 -4.51 -10.76
CA GLN A 350 -16.53 -4.20 -9.90
C GLN A 350 -16.75 -5.28 -8.82
N ASN A 351 -16.49 -6.52 -9.15
CA ASN A 351 -16.68 -7.64 -8.23
C ASN A 351 -15.58 -7.72 -7.16
N LEU A 352 -14.33 -7.52 -7.55
CA LEU A 352 -13.17 -7.57 -6.67
C LEU A 352 -12.80 -6.16 -6.15
N ASN A 353 -11.54 -5.87 -6.04
CA ASN A 353 -11.06 -4.58 -5.57
C ASN A 353 -10.59 -3.69 -6.72
N SER A 354 -10.37 -2.44 -6.40
CA SER A 354 -9.79 -1.44 -7.29
C SER A 354 -9.03 -0.41 -6.46
N THR A 355 -8.13 0.30 -7.09
CA THR A 355 -7.36 1.37 -6.45
C THR A 355 -7.84 2.75 -6.92
N LYS A 356 -7.72 3.74 -6.06
CA LYS A 356 -7.99 5.14 -6.39
C LYS A 356 -6.91 6.04 -5.78
N PRO A 357 -6.67 7.23 -6.34
CA PRO A 357 -5.79 8.22 -5.71
C PRO A 357 -6.27 8.59 -4.31
N TRP A 358 -5.36 8.54 -3.34
CA TRP A 358 -5.69 8.91 -1.97
C TRP A 358 -5.79 10.42 -1.82
N SER A 359 -6.94 10.88 -1.36
CA SER A 359 -7.25 12.33 -1.30
C SER A 359 -6.33 13.12 -0.38
N MET A 360 -5.75 12.48 0.64
CA MET A 360 -4.86 13.13 1.62
C MET A 360 -3.51 13.52 1.01
N THR A 361 -2.95 12.67 0.14
CA THR A 361 -1.63 12.88 -0.48
C THR A 361 -1.71 13.46 -1.88
N THR A 362 -2.85 13.33 -2.55
CA THR A 362 -3.05 13.89 -3.90
C THR A 362 -2.72 15.38 -3.91
N THR A 363 -1.86 15.80 -4.87
CA THR A 363 -1.44 17.19 -5.04
C THR A 363 -2.53 18.06 -5.66
N LYS A 364 -3.71 18.03 -5.05
CA LYS A 364 -4.88 18.82 -5.41
C LYS A 364 -5.49 19.41 -4.13
N VAL A 365 -5.83 20.69 -4.16
CA VAL A 365 -6.52 21.36 -3.06
C VAL A 365 -7.91 21.70 -3.51
N HIS A 366 -8.93 21.28 -2.75
CA HIS A 366 -10.33 21.61 -3.04
C HIS A 366 -10.69 22.99 -2.50
N SER A 367 -11.45 23.74 -3.28
CA SER A 367 -12.13 24.97 -2.81
C SER A 367 -13.29 24.56 -1.85
N PRO A 368 -13.58 25.33 -0.78
CA PRO A 368 -13.16 26.69 -0.45
C PRO A 368 -12.14 26.74 0.71
N THR A 369 -10.89 26.48 0.47
CA THR A 369 -9.87 26.58 1.52
C THR A 369 -9.05 27.86 1.39
N PHE A 370 -8.81 28.55 2.53
CA PHE A 370 -7.88 29.66 2.57
C PHE A 370 -6.44 29.21 2.28
N PHE A 371 -5.64 30.09 1.64
CA PHE A 371 -4.23 29.83 1.31
C PHE A 371 -4.00 28.60 0.41
N GLN A 372 -4.82 28.43 -0.61
CA GLN A 372 -4.76 27.26 -1.52
C GLN A 372 -3.37 27.05 -2.13
N ALA A 373 -2.73 28.12 -2.62
CA ALA A 373 -1.40 28.03 -3.22
C ALA A 373 -0.34 27.50 -2.23
N ARG A 374 -0.37 27.99 -0.98
CA ARG A 374 0.56 27.54 0.06
C ARG A 374 0.31 26.07 0.45
N LYS A 375 -0.95 25.69 0.60
CA LYS A 375 -1.32 24.29 0.90
C LYS A 375 -0.89 23.35 -0.22
N LEU A 376 -1.10 23.75 -1.47
CA LEU A 376 -0.66 22.98 -2.62
C LEU A 376 0.85 22.85 -2.68
N TYR A 377 1.58 23.94 -2.41
CA TYR A 377 3.02 23.95 -2.34
C TYR A 377 3.55 22.98 -1.28
N LEU A 378 3.00 23.03 -0.07
CA LEU A 378 3.39 22.14 1.03
C LEU A 378 3.08 20.67 0.69
N ARG A 379 1.88 20.37 0.19
CA ARG A 379 1.52 18.99 -0.25
C ARG A 379 2.47 18.43 -1.29
N LYS A 380 2.89 19.26 -2.25
CA LYS A 380 3.86 18.83 -3.28
C LYS A 380 5.23 18.53 -2.66
N ARG A 381 5.70 19.34 -1.73
CA ARG A 381 6.95 19.09 -1.01
C ARG A 381 6.87 17.82 -0.17
N ASP A 382 5.84 17.71 0.66
CA ASP A 382 5.64 16.57 1.53
C ASP A 382 5.57 15.27 0.72
N LEU A 383 4.87 15.28 -0.43
CA LEU A 383 4.81 14.12 -1.32
C LEU A 383 6.18 13.73 -1.86
N LEU A 384 7.00 14.72 -2.28
CA LEU A 384 8.33 14.47 -2.82
C LEU A 384 9.29 13.94 -1.74
N ASP A 385 9.24 14.52 -0.55
CA ASP A 385 10.06 14.10 0.58
C ASP A 385 9.66 12.67 1.02
N ASN A 386 8.36 12.39 1.11
CA ASN A 386 7.83 11.04 1.38
C ASN A 386 8.15 10.04 0.26
N TYR A 387 8.24 10.49 -1.00
CA TYR A 387 8.70 9.61 -2.08
C TYR A 387 10.17 9.27 -1.94
N ARG A 388 11.02 10.22 -1.56
CA ARG A 388 12.47 10.04 -1.38
C ARG A 388 12.81 9.13 -0.21
N THR A 389 12.05 9.19 0.86
CA THR A 389 12.21 8.27 1.99
C THR A 389 11.78 6.85 1.62
N ARG A 390 10.85 6.67 0.66
CA ARG A 390 10.19 5.40 0.31
C ARG A 390 9.57 4.72 1.52
N ASP A 391 9.39 5.47 2.57
CA ASP A 391 8.77 4.99 3.79
C ASP A 391 7.31 5.44 3.80
N PRO A 392 6.37 4.64 4.30
CA PRO A 392 4.97 5.05 4.42
C PRO A 392 4.76 6.21 5.41
N GLY A 393 5.85 6.91 5.81
CA GLY A 393 5.81 7.85 6.88
C GLY A 393 5.43 7.09 8.15
N PHE A 394 6.33 6.28 8.64
CA PHE A 394 6.21 5.72 9.97
C PHE A 394 6.48 6.81 11.01
N ASP A 395 5.56 7.68 11.15
CA ASP A 395 5.05 7.98 12.46
C ASP A 395 4.57 6.64 13.06
N PRO A 396 4.71 6.38 14.36
CA PRO A 396 4.58 5.04 14.91
C PRO A 396 3.30 4.28 14.54
N PHE A 397 2.44 4.88 13.78
CA PHE A 397 1.21 4.29 13.28
C PHE A 397 1.17 4.41 11.75
N PRO A 398 1.01 3.27 11.02
CA PRO A 398 0.68 3.33 9.61
C PRO A 398 -0.55 4.23 9.48
N VAL A 399 -0.48 5.24 8.63
CA VAL A 399 -1.64 6.09 8.36
C VAL A 399 -2.71 5.18 7.79
N GLU A 400 -3.79 4.98 8.55
CA GLU A 400 -4.92 4.16 8.12
C GLU A 400 -5.35 4.63 6.74
N GLY A 401 -5.39 3.71 5.77
CA GLY A 401 -5.78 3.98 4.38
C GLY A 401 -4.65 4.02 3.36
N ALA A 402 -3.39 4.32 3.76
CA ALA A 402 -2.26 4.34 2.83
C ALA A 402 -1.63 2.96 2.60
N CYS A 403 -1.75 2.06 3.58
CA CYS A 403 -1.14 0.73 3.53
C CYS A 403 -2.22 -0.35 3.43
N TYR A 404 -1.97 -1.35 2.62
CA TYR A 404 -2.87 -2.47 2.38
C TYR A 404 -2.07 -3.74 2.06
N HIS A 405 -2.72 -4.88 2.18
CA HIS A 405 -2.08 -6.17 1.96
C HIS A 405 -2.24 -6.62 0.51
N LEU A 406 -1.11 -6.94 -0.13
CA LEU A 406 -1.05 -7.58 -1.43
C LEU A 406 -0.34 -8.93 -1.30
N ASN A 407 -0.77 -9.91 -2.08
CA ASN A 407 -0.09 -11.19 -2.19
C ASN A 407 0.97 -11.17 -3.30
N THR A 408 1.72 -12.26 -3.43
CA THR A 408 2.80 -12.40 -4.42
C THR A 408 2.30 -12.30 -5.86
N GLU A 409 1.09 -12.76 -6.16
CA GLU A 409 0.48 -12.70 -7.48
C GLU A 409 0.09 -11.27 -7.87
N GLU A 410 -0.53 -10.52 -6.95
CA GLU A 410 -0.87 -9.12 -7.14
C GLU A 410 0.40 -8.27 -7.33
N LEU A 411 1.45 -8.53 -6.55
CA LEU A 411 2.72 -7.83 -6.67
C LEU A 411 3.42 -8.12 -8.01
N ALA A 412 3.42 -9.37 -8.45
CA ALA A 412 3.95 -9.75 -9.76
C ALA A 412 3.19 -9.08 -10.90
N THR A 413 1.89 -8.81 -10.72
CA THR A 413 1.09 -8.07 -11.70
C THR A 413 1.52 -6.60 -11.78
N LEU A 414 1.81 -5.98 -10.63
CA LEU A 414 2.17 -4.56 -10.54
C LEU A 414 3.64 -4.27 -10.85
N TYR A 415 4.51 -5.26 -10.66
CA TYR A 415 5.94 -5.12 -10.95
C TYR A 415 6.49 -6.42 -11.51
N HIS A 416 6.89 -6.40 -12.76
CA HIS A 416 7.59 -7.49 -13.45
C HIS A 416 8.43 -6.94 -14.60
N PHE A 417 9.28 -7.78 -15.16
CA PHE A 417 10.05 -7.41 -16.33
C PHE A 417 9.24 -7.73 -17.59
N PRO A 418 9.14 -6.78 -18.53
CA PRO A 418 8.39 -6.99 -19.77
C PRO A 418 8.98 -8.13 -20.58
N SER A 419 8.12 -9.00 -21.10
CA SER A 419 8.53 -10.00 -22.08
C SER A 419 8.82 -9.34 -23.43
N TYR A 420 9.64 -10.01 -24.26
CA TYR A 420 10.00 -9.51 -25.59
C TYR A 420 8.77 -9.19 -26.47
N GLU A 421 7.70 -9.94 -26.31
CA GLU A 421 6.51 -9.85 -27.17
C GLU A 421 5.54 -8.71 -26.74
N GLY A 422 5.61 -8.27 -25.49
CA GLY A 422 4.70 -7.25 -24.93
C GLY A 422 5.27 -5.84 -24.85
N ALA A 423 6.56 -5.64 -25.07
CA ALA A 423 7.18 -4.33 -24.90
C ALA A 423 7.33 -3.60 -26.25
N PRO A 424 6.90 -2.33 -26.33
CA PRO A 424 7.20 -1.51 -27.49
C PRO A 424 8.71 -1.44 -27.68
N SER A 425 9.20 -1.85 -28.84
CA SER A 425 10.61 -2.01 -29.15
C SER A 425 11.45 -0.72 -29.04
N ALA A 426 10.80 0.44 -29.04
CA ALA A 426 11.43 1.76 -29.01
C ALA A 426 11.72 2.28 -27.58
N ALA A 427 10.98 1.84 -26.57
CA ALA A 427 11.05 2.43 -25.22
C ALA A 427 12.14 1.83 -24.32
N LEU A 428 12.58 0.59 -24.59
CA LEU A 428 13.56 -0.08 -23.75
C LEU A 428 14.97 0.06 -24.33
N LYS A 429 15.81 0.83 -23.68
CA LYS A 429 17.24 0.85 -23.94
C LYS A 429 17.85 -0.45 -23.40
N ARG A 430 17.80 -1.50 -24.23
CA ARG A 430 18.18 -2.85 -23.85
C ARG A 430 19.68 -3.05 -24.02
N MET A 431 20.30 -3.80 -23.12
CA MET A 431 21.70 -4.19 -23.26
C MET A 431 21.88 -5.15 -24.45
N GLU A 432 22.85 -4.88 -25.31
CA GLU A 432 23.33 -5.91 -26.23
C GLU A 432 24.03 -6.99 -25.42
N THR A 433 23.49 -8.20 -25.42
CA THR A 433 24.20 -9.36 -24.88
C THR A 433 25.40 -9.63 -25.75
N LYS A 434 26.60 -9.29 -25.30
CA LYS A 434 27.82 -9.84 -25.89
C LYS A 434 27.77 -11.36 -25.66
N LYS A 435 27.41 -12.12 -26.66
CA LYS A 435 27.72 -13.56 -26.67
C LYS A 435 29.21 -13.67 -26.43
N GLY A 436 29.62 -14.13 -25.27
CA GLY A 436 31.02 -14.43 -25.00
C GLY A 436 31.49 -15.40 -26.08
N ALA A 437 32.57 -15.05 -26.77
CA ALA A 437 33.22 -16.00 -27.64
C ALA A 437 33.53 -17.26 -26.82
N PRO A 438 33.32 -18.46 -27.36
CA PRO A 438 33.69 -19.68 -26.67
C PRO A 438 35.14 -19.61 -26.24
N PRO A 439 35.51 -20.11 -25.06
CA PRO A 439 36.89 -20.09 -24.61
C PRO A 439 37.77 -20.72 -25.71
N SER A 440 38.87 -20.04 -26.05
CA SER A 440 39.81 -20.43 -27.10
C SER A 440 40.54 -21.76 -26.84
N GLN A 441 40.14 -22.53 -25.86
CA GLN A 441 40.73 -23.81 -25.45
C GLN A 441 39.83 -25.03 -25.65
N LEU A 442 38.71 -24.90 -26.36
CA LEU A 442 37.96 -26.09 -26.76
C LEU A 442 38.67 -26.71 -27.98
N PRO A 443 39.08 -27.98 -27.92
CA PRO A 443 39.64 -28.67 -29.09
C PRO A 443 38.54 -28.71 -30.16
N VAL A 444 38.88 -28.23 -31.33
CA VAL A 444 38.09 -28.33 -32.56
C VAL A 444 38.41 -29.70 -33.15
N GLU A 445 37.46 -30.66 -33.01
CA GLU A 445 37.47 -31.87 -33.84
C GLU A 445 36.93 -31.55 -35.23
#